data_2dc7d873b0ac9701b99c2c26d593dca6
#
_entry.id   2dc7d873b0ac9701b99c2c26d593dca6
#
_cell.length_a   1.000
_cell.length_b   1.000
_cell.length_c   1.000
_cell.angle_alpha   90.00
_cell.angle_beta   90.00
_cell.angle_gamma   90.00
#
_symmetry.space_group_name_H-M   'P 1'
#
loop_
_entity.id
_entity.type
_entity.pdbx_description
1 polymer ?
#
loop_
_entity_poly.entity_id
_entity_poly.type
_entity_poly.pdbx_seq_one_letter_code
_entity_poly.pdbx_strand_id
1 'polypeptide(L)'
;EACKNDKNSYGMCFLKNRRSGFSYMASSEIVNLATQVYDSNFGLLSKTGADAKSMFTDKVVRIYRSYPFFFQPIQDGSSNPRVELAFREPAKKITKNQKHIEKSEALNSIVDWKNTADNSYDGMKLKLLVHDEAGKWTGQNSIKKNWSVTQTCLLLGRKVVGKCMMGSTANKQQDGGAEFKDIFYDSNMGEKDLNGRTKSGLYKLFIPAYDNLEGFIDEHGYSVIDTPDKPVMGIDEMSIDVGARDYIQNRRDALKNDTTALSEFKRQFPFTVEEAFRNDTQSCIFDVERIYQQMDYNEVNNSPTTRGEFVWKNGVQDSEVIWIPHRKGKWEITWVPEVQNQNVITSRYNKKFPGRSDALVAGCDPYDHDTTTDGRRSDAAAHVFHKFNMASDASMQFVCEYINRPPKAEIFYEDMIKMCVFYSCQILVENNKVGILKYFENRGYYEYLMDRPDMTHTEWSRGRQKTKGIPGSGAAVINAQAEAIATYIYDHVGYNASTGEIGRCYFNTLLDDWSRFEIDNRTKYDASISSSLALLASQKYIKPKKEIKASSPFVKKYNNKGMYSKRIRV
;
A
#
# COMPACT_ATOMS: atom_id res chain seq x y z
N GLU A 1 2.06 26.54 4.99
CA GLU A 1 2.08 27.69 4.06
C GLU A 1 2.17 27.28 2.60
N ALA A 2 3.07 26.37 2.19
CA ALA A 2 3.18 25.89 0.80
C ALA A 2 1.83 25.39 0.25
N CYS A 3 1.07 24.62 1.04
CA CYS A 3 -0.25 24.13 0.66
C CYS A 3 -1.32 25.24 0.63
N LYS A 4 -1.25 26.24 1.52
CA LYS A 4 -2.18 27.37 1.52
C LYS A 4 -2.07 28.18 0.23
N ASN A 5 -0.86 28.36 -0.27
CA ASN A 5 -0.56 29.16 -1.46
C ASN A 5 -0.71 28.38 -2.78
N ASP A 6 -0.71 27.05 -2.75
CA ASP A 6 -0.89 26.24 -3.96
C ASP A 6 -2.34 26.27 -4.42
N LYS A 7 -2.57 26.81 -5.63
CA LYS A 7 -3.90 26.93 -6.24
C LYS A 7 -4.50 25.59 -6.68
N ASN A 8 -3.70 24.54 -6.75
CA ASN A 8 -4.12 23.22 -7.20
C ASN A 8 -4.45 22.27 -6.03
N SER A 9 -3.89 22.49 -4.85
CA SER A 9 -4.15 21.66 -3.67
C SER A 9 -5.45 22.01 -2.98
N TYR A 10 -6.23 21.02 -2.61
CA TYR A 10 -7.40 21.17 -1.74
C TYR A 10 -7.05 21.25 -0.25
N GLY A 11 -5.82 21.00 0.15
CA GLY A 11 -5.43 21.00 1.54
C GLY A 11 -4.43 19.91 1.88
N MET A 12 -4.44 19.47 3.13
CA MET A 12 -3.48 18.49 3.64
C MET A 12 -4.17 17.31 4.34
N CYS A 13 -3.60 16.11 4.13
CA CYS A 13 -3.93 14.90 4.85
C CYS A 13 -2.80 14.61 5.86
N PHE A 14 -3.13 14.70 7.15
CA PHE A 14 -2.19 14.54 8.26
C PHE A 14 -2.34 13.12 8.84
N LEU A 15 -1.30 12.33 8.73
CA LEU A 15 -1.14 11.13 9.53
C LEU A 15 -0.33 11.52 10.77
N LYS A 16 -0.96 11.47 11.93
CA LYS A 16 -0.41 12.00 13.18
C LYS A 16 -0.36 10.94 14.27
N ASN A 17 0.48 11.15 15.26
CA ASN A 17 0.45 10.41 16.50
C ASN A 17 -0.73 10.85 17.38
N ARG A 18 -1.02 10.05 18.39
CA ARG A 18 -1.95 10.44 19.45
C ARG A 18 -1.32 11.57 20.27
N ARG A 19 -2.13 12.62 20.57
CA ARG A 19 -1.73 13.83 21.34
C ARG A 19 -0.74 14.76 20.64
N SER A 20 -0.77 14.81 19.31
CA SER A 20 0.04 15.75 18.50
C SER A 20 -0.50 17.18 18.46
N GLY A 21 -1.55 17.53 19.19
CA GLY A 21 -2.13 18.87 19.16
C GLY A 21 -2.96 19.22 17.91
N PHE A 22 -3.11 18.32 16.93
CA PHE A 22 -3.78 18.59 15.65
C PHE A 22 -5.16 19.23 15.78
N SER A 23 -6.03 18.72 16.67
CA SER A 23 -7.39 19.25 16.83
C SER A 23 -7.40 20.69 17.36
N TYR A 24 -6.41 21.08 18.19
CA TYR A 24 -6.22 22.46 18.61
C TYR A 24 -5.70 23.34 17.47
N MET A 25 -4.70 22.87 16.73
CA MET A 25 -4.16 23.56 15.55
C MET A 25 -5.26 23.84 14.52
N ALA A 26 -6.07 22.82 14.17
CA ALA A 26 -7.16 22.97 13.22
C ALA A 26 -8.26 23.92 13.73
N SER A 27 -8.60 23.86 15.03
CA SER A 27 -9.55 24.77 15.66
C SER A 27 -9.05 26.21 15.68
N SER A 28 -7.76 26.41 15.95
CA SER A 28 -7.14 27.76 15.92
C SER A 28 -7.14 28.35 14.52
N GLU A 29 -6.86 27.52 13.50
CA GLU A 29 -6.89 27.97 12.10
C GLU A 29 -8.31 28.34 11.65
N ILE A 30 -9.34 27.59 12.09
CA ILE A 30 -10.75 27.95 11.84
C ILE A 30 -11.07 29.30 12.46
N VAL A 31 -10.75 29.51 13.75
CA VAL A 31 -11.06 30.76 14.44
C VAL A 31 -10.31 31.93 13.80
N ASN A 32 -9.02 31.74 13.51
CA ASN A 32 -8.19 32.75 12.86
C ASN A 32 -8.79 33.19 11.51
N LEU A 33 -9.19 32.26 10.66
CA LEU A 33 -9.79 32.62 9.37
C LEU A 33 -11.20 33.18 9.52
N ALA A 34 -12.03 32.62 10.39
CA ALA A 34 -13.41 33.04 10.57
C ALA A 34 -13.55 34.48 11.12
N THR A 35 -12.55 34.92 11.89
CA THR A 35 -12.50 36.29 12.43
C THR A 35 -11.90 37.33 11.49
N GLN A 36 -11.42 36.92 10.30
CA GLN A 36 -10.72 37.82 9.36
C GLN A 36 -11.36 37.85 7.96
N VAL A 37 -12.16 36.85 7.59
CA VAL A 37 -12.67 36.69 6.21
C VAL A 37 -14.17 36.94 6.16
N TYR A 38 -14.60 37.76 5.19
CA TYR A 38 -16.00 38.05 4.95
C TYR A 38 -16.73 36.94 4.21
N ASP A 39 -18.05 36.82 4.44
CA ASP A 39 -19.00 35.95 3.70
C ASP A 39 -18.50 34.50 3.54
N SER A 40 -18.01 33.93 4.64
CA SER A 40 -17.34 32.61 4.57
C SER A 40 -17.92 31.61 5.57
N ASN A 41 -18.02 30.35 5.14
CA ASN A 41 -18.43 29.24 5.99
C ASN A 41 -17.24 28.32 6.29
N PHE A 42 -17.22 27.78 7.51
CA PHE A 42 -16.20 26.91 8.04
C PHE A 42 -16.87 25.69 8.65
N GLY A 43 -16.45 24.49 8.23
CA GLY A 43 -17.10 23.25 8.62
C GLY A 43 -16.21 22.34 9.45
N LEU A 44 -16.81 21.64 10.40
CA LEU A 44 -16.18 20.65 11.27
C LEU A 44 -16.89 19.30 11.13
N LEU A 45 -16.11 18.26 10.87
CA LEU A 45 -16.51 16.87 10.96
C LEU A 45 -15.51 16.11 11.83
N SER A 46 -15.99 15.07 12.52
CA SER A 46 -15.15 14.15 13.29
C SER A 46 -15.67 12.72 13.11
N LYS A 47 -15.14 11.74 13.84
CA LYS A 47 -15.60 10.34 13.74
C LYS A 47 -17.09 10.17 14.05
N THR A 48 -17.65 11.00 14.94
CA THR A 48 -19.09 11.08 15.24
C THR A 48 -19.54 12.53 15.37
N GLY A 49 -20.86 12.78 15.25
CA GLY A 49 -21.42 14.11 15.49
C GLY A 49 -21.20 14.62 16.92
N ALA A 50 -21.19 13.72 17.91
CA ALA A 50 -20.89 14.08 19.30
C ALA A 50 -19.44 14.58 19.45
N ASP A 51 -18.47 13.90 18.79
CA ASP A 51 -17.07 14.32 18.82
C ASP A 51 -16.87 15.65 18.07
N ALA A 52 -17.55 15.87 16.93
CA ALA A 52 -17.53 17.13 16.20
C ALA A 52 -18.08 18.28 17.08
N LYS A 53 -19.20 18.03 17.78
CA LYS A 53 -19.77 18.98 18.73
C LYS A 53 -18.83 19.30 19.88
N SER A 54 -18.19 18.27 20.49
CA SER A 54 -17.21 18.47 21.55
C SER A 54 -16.01 19.29 21.07
N MET A 55 -15.48 18.99 19.88
CA MET A 55 -14.41 19.79 19.28
C MET A 55 -14.82 21.24 19.07
N PHE A 56 -16.04 21.47 18.62
CA PHE A 56 -16.58 22.82 18.45
C PHE A 56 -16.68 23.57 19.79
N THR A 57 -17.37 22.97 20.78
CA THR A 57 -17.62 23.63 22.08
C THR A 57 -16.36 23.81 22.92
N ASP A 58 -15.51 22.77 22.96
CA ASP A 58 -14.40 22.70 23.92
C ASP A 58 -13.11 23.29 23.36
N LYS A 59 -13.00 23.45 22.03
CA LYS A 59 -11.82 24.01 21.36
C LYS A 59 -12.16 25.30 20.62
N VAL A 60 -12.98 25.24 19.55
CA VAL A 60 -13.25 26.42 18.72
C VAL A 60 -13.83 27.57 19.53
N VAL A 61 -14.88 27.33 20.31
CA VAL A 61 -15.52 28.36 21.12
C VAL A 61 -14.59 28.86 22.22
N ARG A 62 -13.80 28.00 22.87
CA ARG A 62 -12.82 28.40 23.88
C ARG A 62 -11.70 29.25 23.29
N ILE A 63 -11.12 28.87 22.16
CA ILE A 63 -10.08 29.64 21.47
C ILE A 63 -10.62 31.03 21.12
N TYR A 64 -11.82 31.10 20.52
CA TYR A 64 -12.43 32.38 20.21
C TYR A 64 -12.61 33.27 21.44
N ARG A 65 -13.04 32.73 22.57
CA ARG A 65 -13.19 33.45 23.82
C ARG A 65 -11.88 33.95 24.43
N SER A 66 -10.77 33.28 24.13
CA SER A 66 -9.44 33.69 24.56
C SER A 66 -8.87 34.85 23.75
N TYR A 67 -9.52 35.20 22.63
CA TYR A 67 -9.10 36.36 21.85
C TYR A 67 -9.30 37.66 22.64
N PRO A 68 -8.36 38.61 22.56
CA PRO A 68 -8.58 39.94 23.06
C PRO A 68 -9.86 40.54 22.50
N PHE A 69 -10.63 41.25 23.29
CA PHE A 69 -11.96 41.75 22.90
C PHE A 69 -11.92 42.59 21.61
N PHE A 70 -10.84 43.31 21.35
CA PHE A 70 -10.64 44.14 20.16
C PHE A 70 -10.37 43.33 18.87
N PHE A 71 -10.09 42.05 18.98
CA PHE A 71 -10.03 41.11 17.83
C PHE A 71 -11.30 40.27 17.69
N GLN A 72 -12.27 40.42 18.58
CA GLN A 72 -13.52 39.66 18.48
C GLN A 72 -14.51 40.41 17.57
N PRO A 73 -14.92 39.83 16.44
CA PRO A 73 -15.95 40.38 15.57
C PRO A 73 -17.33 40.44 16.25
N ILE A 74 -18.25 41.19 15.66
CA ILE A 74 -19.66 41.20 16.07
C ILE A 74 -20.22 39.79 15.97
N GLN A 75 -20.70 39.24 17.09
CA GLN A 75 -21.23 37.90 17.21
C GLN A 75 -22.75 37.92 17.38
N ASP A 76 -23.46 37.07 16.66
CA ASP A 76 -24.89 36.77 16.84
C ASP A 76 -25.08 35.62 17.83
N GLY A 77 -26.05 35.74 18.71
CA GLY A 77 -26.48 34.67 19.61
C GLY A 77 -25.75 34.63 20.96
N SER A 78 -25.70 33.42 21.53
CA SER A 78 -25.16 33.21 22.89
C SER A 78 -23.63 33.37 22.93
N SER A 79 -23.12 33.88 24.04
CA SER A 79 -21.68 33.87 24.33
C SER A 79 -21.10 32.44 24.42
N ASN A 80 -21.94 31.41 24.50
CA ASN A 80 -21.55 30.01 24.55
C ASN A 80 -22.30 29.16 23.51
N PRO A 81 -22.02 29.36 22.20
CA PRO A 81 -22.72 28.69 21.15
C PRO A 81 -22.46 27.15 21.18
N ARG A 82 -23.49 26.35 20.84
CA ARG A 82 -23.39 24.89 20.82
C ARG A 82 -23.57 24.28 19.44
N VAL A 83 -24.06 25.06 18.49
CA VAL A 83 -24.38 24.59 17.13
C VAL A 83 -23.57 25.35 16.09
N GLU A 84 -23.60 26.67 16.13
CA GLU A 84 -22.86 27.54 15.23
C GLU A 84 -22.27 28.75 15.98
N LEU A 85 -21.12 29.21 15.53
CA LEU A 85 -20.51 30.48 15.92
C LEU A 85 -20.61 31.40 14.70
N ALA A 86 -21.53 32.39 14.79
CA ALA A 86 -21.86 33.27 13.68
C ALA A 86 -21.39 34.71 13.94
N PHE A 87 -20.57 35.25 13.06
CA PHE A 87 -20.07 36.62 13.09
C PHE A 87 -20.92 37.52 12.21
N ARG A 88 -22.17 37.67 12.60
CA ARG A 88 -23.16 38.54 11.94
C ARG A 88 -23.86 39.42 12.93
N GLU A 89 -24.51 40.48 12.45
CA GLU A 89 -25.34 41.33 13.32
C GLU A 89 -26.54 40.53 13.82
N PRO A 90 -26.88 40.65 15.12
CA PRO A 90 -28.09 40.08 15.66
C PRO A 90 -29.32 40.60 14.89
N ALA A 91 -30.29 39.72 14.58
CA ALA A 91 -31.49 40.08 13.86
C ALA A 91 -32.25 41.18 14.59
N LYS A 92 -32.18 42.40 14.08
CA LYS A 92 -32.97 43.51 14.58
C LYS A 92 -34.44 43.31 14.16
N LYS A 93 -35.40 43.42 15.08
CA LYS A 93 -36.83 43.46 14.71
C LYS A 93 -37.05 44.68 13.83
N ILE A 94 -37.29 44.44 12.52
CA ILE A 94 -37.61 45.52 11.60
C ILE A 94 -39.00 46.06 11.97
N THR A 95 -39.08 47.26 12.50
CA THR A 95 -40.33 47.98 12.67
C THR A 95 -40.78 48.54 11.30
N LYS A 96 -42.09 48.51 11.01
CA LYS A 96 -42.69 48.87 9.72
C LYS A 96 -42.24 50.21 9.12
N ASN A 97 -41.53 51.05 9.85
CA ASN A 97 -41.11 52.39 9.45
C ASN A 97 -39.62 52.55 9.11
N GLN A 98 -38.79 51.50 9.15
CA GLN A 98 -37.39 51.59 8.75
C GLN A 98 -37.21 51.36 7.26
N LYS A 99 -37.03 52.45 6.51
CA LYS A 99 -36.82 52.43 5.04
C LYS A 99 -35.35 52.26 4.61
N HIS A 100 -34.38 52.21 5.51
CA HIS A 100 -32.95 52.02 5.19
C HIS A 100 -32.42 50.80 5.89
N ILE A 101 -31.95 49.84 5.11
CA ILE A 101 -31.05 48.74 5.55
C ILE A 101 -29.68 49.37 5.64
N GLU A 102 -29.20 49.67 6.85
CA GLU A 102 -27.82 50.04 7.07
C GLU A 102 -26.91 48.88 6.59
N LYS A 103 -25.84 49.19 5.88
CA LYS A 103 -24.82 48.19 5.51
C LYS A 103 -24.31 47.57 6.80
N SER A 104 -24.42 46.22 6.89
CA SER A 104 -23.86 45.48 8.01
C SER A 104 -22.33 45.60 7.98
N GLU A 105 -21.74 45.93 9.10
CA GLU A 105 -20.27 45.93 9.30
C GLU A 105 -19.78 44.58 9.76
N ALA A 106 -20.66 43.61 9.99
CA ALA A 106 -20.30 42.28 10.43
C ALA A 106 -19.67 41.47 9.30
N LEU A 107 -18.86 40.49 9.65
CA LEU A 107 -18.11 39.62 8.70
C LEU A 107 -19.03 38.67 7.90
N ASN A 108 -20.21 38.32 8.39
CA ASN A 108 -21.10 37.30 7.85
C ASN A 108 -20.45 35.92 7.75
N SER A 109 -19.49 35.64 8.59
CA SER A 109 -18.77 34.37 8.64
C SER A 109 -19.40 33.42 9.66
N ILE A 110 -19.47 32.16 9.36
CA ILE A 110 -20.11 31.13 10.19
C ILE A 110 -19.18 29.94 10.36
N VAL A 111 -19.00 29.49 11.59
CA VAL A 111 -18.37 28.22 11.93
C VAL A 111 -19.42 27.28 12.49
N ASP A 112 -19.60 26.13 11.88
CA ASP A 112 -20.54 25.10 12.35
C ASP A 112 -19.90 23.70 12.37
N TRP A 113 -20.60 22.78 12.98
CA TRP A 113 -20.29 21.35 12.92
C TRP A 113 -21.50 20.57 12.43
N LYS A 114 -21.27 19.42 11.81
CA LYS A 114 -22.34 18.53 11.36
C LYS A 114 -22.14 17.10 11.82
N ASN A 115 -23.24 16.34 11.84
CA ASN A 115 -23.19 14.91 12.04
C ASN A 115 -22.40 14.25 10.90
N THR A 116 -21.69 13.19 11.24
CA THR A 116 -20.87 12.42 10.31
C THR A 116 -21.78 11.61 9.39
N ALA A 117 -21.75 11.92 8.12
CA ALA A 117 -22.46 11.20 7.06
C ALA A 117 -21.76 11.42 5.72
N ASP A 118 -22.00 10.52 4.76
CA ASP A 118 -21.39 10.56 3.41
C ASP A 118 -21.69 11.88 2.67
N ASN A 119 -22.84 12.51 2.92
CA ASN A 119 -23.29 13.75 2.28
C ASN A 119 -23.25 14.99 3.19
N SER A 120 -22.55 14.92 4.33
CA SER A 120 -22.39 16.09 5.21
C SER A 120 -21.68 17.22 4.46
N TYR A 121 -22.20 18.45 4.55
CA TYR A 121 -21.79 19.65 3.82
C TYR A 121 -22.04 19.66 2.32
N ASP A 122 -22.75 18.69 1.76
CA ASP A 122 -23.11 18.71 0.33
C ASP A 122 -23.85 20.04 -0.03
N GLY A 123 -23.49 20.61 -1.18
CA GLY A 123 -24.06 21.87 -1.68
C GLY A 123 -23.60 23.15 -0.99
N MET A 124 -22.80 23.07 0.08
CA MET A 124 -22.25 24.25 0.77
C MET A 124 -20.95 24.74 0.13
N LYS A 125 -20.62 26.03 0.32
CA LYS A 125 -19.30 26.59 0.00
C LYS A 125 -18.55 26.83 1.30
N LEU A 126 -17.36 26.20 1.40
CA LEU A 126 -16.55 26.24 2.60
C LEU A 126 -15.20 26.89 2.30
N LYS A 127 -14.75 27.74 3.23
CA LYS A 127 -13.42 28.34 3.19
C LYS A 127 -12.38 27.43 3.84
N LEU A 128 -12.75 26.77 4.94
CA LEU A 128 -11.97 25.70 5.55
C LEU A 128 -12.92 24.59 6.00
N LEU A 129 -12.55 23.36 5.69
CA LEU A 129 -13.20 22.15 6.17
C LEU A 129 -12.20 21.36 7.00
N VAL A 130 -12.59 20.94 8.19
CA VAL A 130 -11.78 20.07 9.04
C VAL A 130 -12.45 18.71 9.16
N HIS A 131 -11.71 17.66 8.80
CA HIS A 131 -12.02 16.27 9.11
C HIS A 131 -11.10 15.81 10.25
N ASP A 132 -11.58 15.80 11.47
CA ASP A 132 -10.84 15.24 12.61
C ASP A 132 -11.15 13.75 12.74
N GLU A 133 -10.15 12.95 13.11
CA GLU A 133 -10.23 11.50 13.25
C GLU A 133 -10.76 10.78 12.00
N ALA A 134 -10.33 11.24 10.80
CA ALA A 134 -10.80 10.75 9.50
C ALA A 134 -10.61 9.22 9.29
N GLY A 135 -9.57 8.62 9.89
CA GLY A 135 -9.33 7.17 9.83
C GLY A 135 -10.18 6.35 10.80
N LYS A 136 -11.09 6.98 11.55
CA LYS A 136 -11.96 6.31 12.53
C LYS A 136 -13.44 6.39 12.17
N TRP A 137 -13.75 6.67 10.92
CA TRP A 137 -15.12 6.61 10.43
C TRP A 137 -15.52 5.16 10.23
N THR A 138 -16.61 4.73 10.89
CA THR A 138 -17.05 3.33 10.92
C THR A 138 -18.53 3.22 10.58
N GLY A 139 -19.00 2.00 10.36
CA GLY A 139 -20.40 1.69 10.08
C GLY A 139 -20.77 1.99 8.63
N GLN A 140 -21.87 2.74 8.42
CA GLN A 140 -22.38 3.06 7.09
C GLN A 140 -21.71 4.31 6.47
N ASN A 141 -20.87 5.03 7.22
CA ASN A 141 -20.24 6.27 6.80
C ASN A 141 -18.86 6.02 6.22
N SER A 142 -18.60 6.51 5.02
CA SER A 142 -17.34 6.40 4.31
C SER A 142 -16.66 7.75 4.21
N ILE A 143 -15.45 7.87 4.75
CA ILE A 143 -14.63 9.08 4.59
C ILE A 143 -14.29 9.34 3.12
N LYS A 144 -14.08 8.29 2.35
CA LYS A 144 -13.78 8.38 0.90
C LYS A 144 -14.95 8.93 0.10
N LYS A 145 -16.19 8.48 0.42
CA LYS A 145 -17.40 9.02 -0.19
C LYS A 145 -17.64 10.47 0.24
N ASN A 146 -17.56 10.77 1.54
CA ASN A 146 -17.71 12.13 2.02
C ASN A 146 -16.66 13.06 1.40
N TRP A 147 -15.40 12.64 1.26
CA TRP A 147 -14.37 13.42 0.61
C TRP A 147 -14.68 13.69 -0.87
N SER A 148 -15.22 12.71 -1.60
CA SER A 148 -15.62 12.90 -2.99
C SER A 148 -16.72 13.96 -3.17
N VAL A 149 -17.59 14.11 -2.19
CA VAL A 149 -18.63 15.14 -2.14
C VAL A 149 -18.06 16.49 -1.70
N THR A 150 -17.38 16.51 -0.56
CA THR A 150 -16.95 17.76 0.11
C THR A 150 -15.82 18.48 -0.60
N GLN A 151 -14.97 17.81 -1.40
CA GLN A 151 -13.99 18.49 -2.25
C GLN A 151 -14.65 19.51 -3.21
N THR A 152 -15.89 19.28 -3.64
CA THR A 152 -16.63 20.22 -4.50
C THR A 152 -17.04 21.47 -3.74
N CYS A 153 -17.21 21.40 -2.42
CA CYS A 153 -17.53 22.52 -1.54
C CYS A 153 -16.38 23.55 -1.43
N LEU A 154 -15.15 23.12 -1.78
CA LEU A 154 -13.95 23.94 -1.75
C LEU A 154 -13.66 24.65 -3.08
N LEU A 155 -14.53 24.46 -4.09
CA LEU A 155 -14.38 24.99 -5.44
C LEU A 155 -15.38 26.11 -5.76
N LEU A 156 -14.93 27.08 -6.53
CA LEU A 156 -15.77 28.00 -7.29
C LEU A 156 -15.44 27.84 -8.77
N GLY A 157 -16.25 27.07 -9.50
CA GLY A 157 -15.92 26.62 -10.84
C GLY A 157 -14.62 25.80 -10.87
N ARG A 158 -13.59 26.29 -11.55
CA ARG A 158 -12.25 25.63 -11.61
C ARG A 158 -11.30 26.07 -10.48
N LYS A 159 -11.64 27.13 -9.75
CA LYS A 159 -10.76 27.75 -8.75
C LYS A 159 -10.98 27.09 -7.39
N VAL A 160 -9.90 26.68 -6.75
CA VAL A 160 -9.90 26.26 -5.35
C VAL A 160 -10.00 27.52 -4.49
N VAL A 161 -11.08 27.70 -3.75
CA VAL A 161 -11.35 28.85 -2.89
C VAL A 161 -11.32 28.49 -1.41
N GLY A 162 -11.47 27.23 -1.09
CA GLY A 162 -11.39 26.69 0.27
C GLY A 162 -10.28 25.65 0.40
N LYS A 163 -9.99 25.28 1.63
CA LYS A 163 -8.99 24.26 1.98
C LYS A 163 -9.57 23.20 2.92
N CYS A 164 -8.95 22.05 2.97
CA CYS A 164 -9.27 20.98 3.90
C CYS A 164 -8.07 20.67 4.79
N MET A 165 -8.31 20.49 6.09
CA MET A 165 -7.39 19.88 7.04
C MET A 165 -7.98 18.54 7.46
N MET A 166 -7.48 17.46 6.87
CA MET A 166 -7.90 16.10 7.20
C MET A 166 -6.84 15.45 8.08
N GLY A 167 -7.17 15.10 9.31
CA GLY A 167 -6.18 14.54 10.24
C GLY A 167 -6.71 13.33 11.00
N SER A 168 -5.86 12.33 11.16
CA SER A 168 -6.17 11.15 11.96
C SER A 168 -4.90 10.47 12.48
N THR A 169 -5.07 9.75 13.59
CA THR A 169 -4.23 8.58 13.86
C THR A 169 -4.71 7.45 12.96
N ALA A 170 -3.83 6.53 12.59
CA ALA A 170 -4.26 5.33 11.91
C ALA A 170 -5.16 4.49 12.81
N ASN A 171 -6.08 3.76 12.20
CA ASN A 171 -6.97 2.82 12.86
C ASN A 171 -6.86 1.45 12.19
N LYS A 172 -7.44 0.43 12.82
CA LYS A 172 -7.56 -0.90 12.21
C LYS A 172 -8.18 -0.77 10.81
N GLN A 173 -7.63 -1.48 9.85
CA GLN A 173 -8.11 -1.35 8.47
C GLN A 173 -9.59 -1.74 8.32
N GLN A 174 -10.06 -2.71 9.10
CA GLN A 174 -11.45 -3.12 9.14
C GLN A 174 -12.40 -2.06 9.73
N ASP A 175 -11.87 -1.13 10.53
CA ASP A 175 -12.62 -0.11 11.27
C ASP A 175 -12.43 1.30 10.65
N GLY A 176 -12.44 1.42 9.32
CA GLY A 176 -12.32 2.69 8.59
C GLY A 176 -10.87 3.10 8.26
N GLY A 177 -9.87 2.41 8.81
CA GLY A 177 -8.45 2.72 8.58
C GLY A 177 -8.02 2.53 7.12
N ALA A 178 -8.61 1.57 6.39
CA ALA A 178 -8.27 1.29 4.99
C ALA A 178 -8.57 2.48 4.07
N GLU A 179 -9.74 3.10 4.20
CA GLU A 179 -10.13 4.25 3.35
C GLU A 179 -9.24 5.47 3.59
N PHE A 180 -8.86 5.72 4.85
CA PHE A 180 -7.94 6.80 5.20
C PHE A 180 -6.52 6.51 4.68
N LYS A 181 -6.05 5.27 4.78
CA LYS A 181 -4.78 4.81 4.20
C LYS A 181 -4.74 5.11 2.69
N ASP A 182 -5.80 4.74 1.95
CA ASP A 182 -5.92 5.03 0.52
C ASP A 182 -5.82 6.53 0.23
N ILE A 183 -6.59 7.37 0.95
CA ILE A 183 -6.55 8.83 0.77
C ILE A 183 -5.14 9.37 1.08
N PHE A 184 -4.48 8.88 2.12
CA PHE A 184 -3.14 9.31 2.48
C PHE A 184 -2.11 8.99 1.41
N TYR A 185 -2.11 7.77 0.86
CA TYR A 185 -1.19 7.40 -0.24
C TYR A 185 -1.54 8.12 -1.54
N ASP A 186 -2.82 8.30 -1.86
CA ASP A 186 -3.30 9.09 -3.00
C ASP A 186 -2.95 10.59 -2.89
N SER A 187 -2.44 11.04 -1.73
CA SER A 187 -2.02 12.42 -1.44
C SER A 187 -0.52 12.66 -1.70
N ASN A 188 0.16 11.77 -2.43
CA ASN A 188 1.59 11.87 -2.69
C ASN A 188 1.94 13.03 -3.62
N MET A 189 2.69 14.01 -3.12
CA MET A 189 3.13 15.19 -3.88
C MET A 189 4.07 14.85 -5.06
N GLY A 190 4.72 13.68 -5.04
CA GLY A 190 5.55 13.18 -6.14
C GLY A 190 4.75 12.66 -7.34
N GLU A 191 3.44 12.43 -7.18
CA GLU A 191 2.55 11.83 -8.18
C GLU A 191 1.41 12.79 -8.52
N LYS A 192 1.72 13.84 -9.27
CA LYS A 192 0.72 14.81 -9.73
C LYS A 192 0.24 14.49 -11.15
N ASP A 193 -1.05 14.74 -11.40
CA ASP A 193 -1.65 14.68 -12.73
C ASP A 193 -1.19 15.86 -13.62
N LEU A 194 -1.67 15.90 -14.86
CA LEU A 194 -1.39 16.98 -15.81
C LEU A 194 -1.87 18.36 -15.34
N ASN A 195 -2.82 18.41 -14.38
CA ASN A 195 -3.33 19.64 -13.79
C ASN A 195 -2.54 20.06 -12.54
N GLY A 196 -1.48 19.32 -12.18
CA GLY A 196 -0.66 19.57 -11.01
C GLY A 196 -1.31 19.14 -9.69
N ARG A 197 -2.30 18.25 -9.71
CA ARG A 197 -3.01 17.72 -8.54
C ARG A 197 -2.56 16.31 -8.21
N THR A 198 -2.50 15.98 -6.93
CA THR A 198 -2.40 14.60 -6.46
C THR A 198 -3.74 13.87 -6.74
N LYS A 199 -3.75 12.56 -6.68
CA LYS A 199 -4.95 11.76 -6.96
C LYS A 199 -6.11 12.05 -5.99
N SER A 200 -5.82 12.31 -4.70
CA SER A 200 -6.81 12.77 -3.71
C SER A 200 -7.08 14.28 -3.78
N GLY A 201 -6.19 15.06 -4.40
CA GLY A 201 -6.16 16.53 -4.35
C GLY A 201 -5.57 17.11 -3.07
N LEU A 202 -5.25 16.30 -2.06
CA LEU A 202 -4.60 16.68 -0.81
C LEU A 202 -3.09 16.44 -0.88
N TYR A 203 -2.35 17.03 0.06
CA TYR A 203 -0.93 16.78 0.27
C TYR A 203 -0.73 15.99 1.56
N LYS A 204 -0.01 14.87 1.51
CA LYS A 204 0.28 14.06 2.70
C LYS A 204 1.34 14.70 3.58
N LEU A 205 1.10 14.64 4.87
CA LEU A 205 2.09 14.95 5.91
C LEU A 205 2.02 13.89 7.00
N PHE A 206 3.14 13.25 7.27
CA PHE A 206 3.32 12.36 8.39
C PHE A 206 4.04 13.09 9.54
N ILE A 207 3.54 12.94 10.76
CA ILE A 207 4.15 13.47 11.98
C ILE A 207 4.55 12.28 12.83
N PRO A 208 5.85 11.97 12.94
CA PRO A 208 6.34 10.87 13.77
C PRO A 208 5.96 11.07 15.25
N ALA A 209 5.85 9.98 15.99
CA ALA A 209 5.39 10.03 17.37
C ALA A 209 6.30 10.78 18.33
N TYR A 210 7.59 10.87 18.02
CA TYR A 210 8.57 11.61 18.79
C TYR A 210 8.59 13.12 18.48
N ASP A 211 7.82 13.56 17.50
CA ASP A 211 7.68 14.96 17.14
C ASP A 211 6.32 15.49 17.64
N ASN A 212 6.33 16.64 18.30
CA ASN A 212 5.15 17.27 18.93
C ASN A 212 4.41 16.34 19.94
N LEU A 213 5.15 15.50 20.68
CA LEU A 213 4.56 14.71 21.74
C LEU A 213 4.31 15.57 22.99
N GLU A 214 3.09 15.51 23.50
CA GLU A 214 2.70 16.18 24.76
C GLU A 214 3.62 15.77 25.93
N GLY A 215 4.14 16.75 26.68
CA GLY A 215 5.10 16.53 27.75
C GLY A 215 6.58 16.45 27.31
N PHE A 216 6.86 16.57 26.01
CA PHE A 216 8.21 16.59 25.44
C PHE A 216 8.47 17.82 24.57
N ILE A 217 7.87 18.94 24.94
CA ILE A 217 8.05 20.23 24.26
C ILE A 217 8.72 21.17 25.26
N ASP A 218 9.84 21.77 24.87
CA ASP A 218 10.57 22.70 25.72
C ASP A 218 9.85 24.04 25.89
N GLU A 219 10.35 24.89 26.78
CA GLU A 219 9.79 26.24 27.03
C GLU A 219 9.78 27.16 25.81
N HIS A 220 10.57 26.83 24.78
CA HIS A 220 10.63 27.56 23.52
C HIS A 220 9.70 27.01 22.44
N GLY A 221 9.01 25.89 22.72
CA GLY A 221 8.07 25.23 21.82
C GLY A 221 8.71 24.21 20.87
N TYR A 222 9.97 23.79 21.09
CA TYR A 222 10.64 22.76 20.30
C TYR A 222 10.45 21.39 20.92
N SER A 223 10.33 20.37 20.05
CA SER A 223 10.25 18.97 20.50
C SER A 223 11.61 18.48 21.01
N VAL A 224 11.64 17.94 22.23
CA VAL A 224 12.79 17.25 22.82
C VAL A 224 12.77 15.79 22.33
N ILE A 225 13.37 15.56 21.16
CA ILE A 225 13.32 14.26 20.46
C ILE A 225 14.26 13.24 21.11
N ASP A 226 15.53 13.58 21.18
CA ASP A 226 16.57 12.74 21.75
C ASP A 226 16.83 13.15 23.21
N THR A 227 17.31 12.22 24.03
CA THR A 227 17.60 12.49 25.45
C THR A 227 18.66 13.59 25.57
N PRO A 228 18.36 14.71 26.23
CA PRO A 228 19.30 15.82 26.36
C PRO A 228 20.40 15.53 27.39
N ASP A 229 21.60 16.08 27.17
CA ASP A 229 22.74 15.96 28.11
C ASP A 229 22.44 16.53 29.50
N LYS A 230 21.57 17.53 29.56
CA LYS A 230 21.09 18.14 30.80
C LYS A 230 19.58 18.30 30.73
N PRO A 231 18.85 18.10 31.84
CA PRO A 231 17.43 18.31 31.89
C PRO A 231 17.02 19.67 31.32
N VAL A 232 15.99 19.69 30.47
CA VAL A 232 15.44 20.89 29.82
C VAL A 232 14.09 21.21 30.45
N MET A 233 13.78 22.48 30.61
CA MET A 233 12.47 22.93 31.11
C MET A 233 11.43 22.77 30.01
N GLY A 234 10.35 22.06 30.32
CA GLY A 234 9.20 21.92 29.43
C GLY A 234 8.26 23.12 29.48
N ILE A 235 7.41 23.27 28.46
CA ILE A 235 6.37 24.29 28.38
C ILE A 235 5.33 24.17 29.50
N ASP A 236 5.23 23.01 30.13
CA ASP A 236 4.38 22.68 31.27
C ASP A 236 5.07 22.91 32.62
N GLU A 237 6.22 23.62 32.63
CA GLU A 237 7.06 23.89 33.80
C GLU A 237 7.65 22.61 34.46
N MET A 238 7.57 21.45 33.77
CA MET A 238 8.21 20.20 34.22
C MET A 238 9.58 20.02 33.57
N SER A 239 10.50 19.36 34.30
CA SER A 239 11.82 19.01 33.78
C SER A 239 11.74 17.80 32.86
N ILE A 240 12.29 17.93 31.65
CA ILE A 240 12.40 16.83 30.67
C ILE A 240 13.86 16.31 30.72
N ASP A 241 14.02 15.10 31.24
CA ASP A 241 15.31 14.41 31.41
C ASP A 241 15.51 13.26 30.41
N VAL A 242 14.46 12.83 29.73
CA VAL A 242 14.45 11.78 28.70
C VAL A 242 13.81 12.33 27.43
N GLY A 243 14.36 12.03 26.26
CA GLY A 243 13.79 12.42 24.97
C GLY A 243 12.56 11.59 24.59
N ALA A 244 11.68 12.16 23.76
CA ALA A 244 10.43 11.52 23.33
C ALA A 244 10.67 10.17 22.63
N ARG A 245 11.74 10.05 21.84
CA ARG A 245 12.10 8.82 21.12
C ARG A 245 12.47 7.70 22.09
N ASP A 246 13.34 7.98 23.04
CA ASP A 246 13.79 7.02 24.03
C ASP A 246 12.65 6.63 24.97
N TYR A 247 11.80 7.58 25.37
CA TYR A 247 10.60 7.31 26.14
C TYR A 247 9.66 6.32 25.44
N ILE A 248 9.35 6.57 24.15
CA ILE A 248 8.50 5.68 23.35
C ILE A 248 9.16 4.32 23.18
N GLN A 249 10.49 4.28 22.91
CA GLN A 249 11.22 3.02 22.77
C GLN A 249 11.22 2.19 24.06
N ASN A 250 11.43 2.81 25.21
CA ASN A 250 11.33 2.13 26.50
C ASN A 250 9.95 1.53 26.75
N ARG A 251 8.87 2.24 26.32
CA ARG A 251 7.51 1.70 26.38
C ARG A 251 7.29 0.52 25.44
N ARG A 252 7.86 0.56 24.23
CA ARG A 252 7.84 -0.55 23.26
C ARG A 252 8.57 -1.77 23.82
N ASP A 253 9.72 -1.56 24.45
CA ASP A 253 10.53 -2.62 25.03
C ASP A 253 9.81 -3.31 26.21
N ALA A 254 9.07 -2.57 27.01
CA ALA A 254 8.23 -3.12 28.06
C ALA A 254 7.06 -3.98 27.54
N LEU A 255 6.64 -3.74 26.28
CA LEU A 255 5.53 -4.48 25.64
C LEU A 255 6.00 -5.63 24.75
N LYS A 256 7.30 -5.93 24.66
CA LYS A 256 7.84 -6.96 23.74
C LYS A 256 7.20 -8.34 23.87
N ASN A 257 6.75 -8.71 25.08
CA ASN A 257 6.13 -10.01 25.34
C ASN A 257 4.63 -10.05 25.01
N ASP A 258 4.01 -8.91 24.72
CA ASP A 258 2.61 -8.80 24.30
C ASP A 258 2.56 -8.17 22.90
N THR A 259 2.58 -9.03 21.89
CA THR A 259 2.62 -8.62 20.48
C THR A 259 1.41 -7.78 20.07
N THR A 260 0.23 -8.07 20.65
CA THR A 260 -1.00 -7.31 20.37
C THR A 260 -0.92 -5.91 20.95
N ALA A 261 -0.52 -5.78 22.22
CA ALA A 261 -0.36 -4.48 22.87
C ALA A 261 0.76 -3.66 22.21
N LEU A 262 1.87 -4.31 21.83
CA LEU A 262 2.97 -3.67 21.11
C LEU A 262 2.54 -3.14 19.73
N SER A 263 1.79 -3.95 18.97
CA SER A 263 1.28 -3.55 17.64
C SER A 263 0.32 -2.35 17.74
N GLU A 264 -0.60 -2.38 18.71
CA GLU A 264 -1.51 -1.26 18.98
C GLU A 264 -0.76 -0.01 19.42
N PHE A 265 0.26 -0.14 20.29
CA PHE A 265 1.09 0.97 20.74
C PHE A 265 1.88 1.59 19.60
N LYS A 266 2.52 0.79 18.74
CA LYS A 266 3.23 1.26 17.55
C LYS A 266 2.29 1.99 16.58
N ARG A 267 1.05 1.52 16.40
CA ARG A 267 0.04 2.19 15.55
C ARG A 267 -0.38 3.55 16.11
N GLN A 268 -0.50 3.69 17.44
CA GLN A 268 -0.87 4.96 18.09
C GLN A 268 0.31 5.93 18.19
N PHE A 269 1.54 5.41 18.32
CA PHE A 269 2.78 6.16 18.42
C PHE A 269 3.80 5.69 17.38
N PRO A 270 3.51 5.89 16.08
CA PRO A 270 4.34 5.39 15.01
C PRO A 270 5.60 6.23 14.82
N PHE A 271 6.71 5.58 14.47
CA PHE A 271 7.93 6.24 14.03
C PHE A 271 7.96 6.38 12.50
N THR A 272 7.25 5.49 11.79
CA THR A 272 7.15 5.49 10.33
C THR A 272 5.67 5.39 9.90
N VAL A 273 5.41 5.67 8.62
CA VAL A 273 4.07 5.57 8.02
C VAL A 273 3.58 4.12 8.06
N GLU A 274 4.48 3.17 7.84
CA GLU A 274 4.19 1.73 7.83
C GLU A 274 3.78 1.24 9.21
N GLU A 275 4.48 1.69 10.25
CA GLU A 275 4.08 1.41 11.64
C GLU A 275 2.66 1.91 11.93
N ALA A 276 2.31 3.09 11.42
CA ALA A 276 0.98 3.67 11.62
C ALA A 276 -0.13 2.80 11.00
N PHE A 277 0.09 2.27 9.80
CA PHE A 277 -0.90 1.48 9.07
C PHE A 277 -0.78 -0.03 9.27
N ARG A 278 -0.08 -0.48 10.32
CA ARG A 278 0.01 -1.91 10.69
C ARG A 278 -1.35 -2.54 10.92
N ASN A 279 -1.50 -3.77 10.46
CA ASN A 279 -2.67 -4.59 10.72
C ASN A 279 -2.57 -5.28 12.09
N ASP A 280 -3.71 -5.71 12.62
CA ASP A 280 -3.72 -6.58 13.78
C ASP A 280 -3.28 -7.98 13.41
N THR A 281 -2.44 -8.58 14.26
CA THR A 281 -1.97 -9.96 14.13
C THR A 281 -3.08 -11.02 14.28
N GLN A 282 -4.28 -10.64 14.67
CA GLN A 282 -5.34 -11.59 15.05
C GLN A 282 -5.98 -12.35 13.87
N SER A 283 -5.90 -11.82 12.64
CA SER A 283 -6.48 -12.48 11.45
C SER A 283 -5.44 -13.07 10.50
N CYS A 284 -4.19 -12.64 10.58
CA CYS A 284 -3.12 -13.15 9.75
C CYS A 284 -2.52 -14.44 10.31
N ILE A 285 -2.35 -15.45 9.44
CA ILE A 285 -1.75 -16.74 9.83
C ILE A 285 -0.21 -16.72 9.85
N PHE A 286 0.42 -15.66 9.35
CA PHE A 286 1.87 -15.53 9.25
C PHE A 286 2.47 -14.77 10.42
N ASP A 287 3.78 -14.89 10.60
CA ASP A 287 4.55 -14.10 11.58
C ASP A 287 4.68 -12.64 11.11
N VAL A 288 3.69 -11.85 11.51
CA VAL A 288 3.56 -10.45 11.12
C VAL A 288 4.69 -9.59 11.70
N GLU A 289 5.25 -9.97 12.86
CA GLU A 289 6.37 -9.22 13.45
C GLU A 289 7.61 -9.28 12.57
N ARG A 290 7.96 -10.47 12.05
CA ARG A 290 9.07 -10.62 11.09
C ARG A 290 8.84 -9.84 9.80
N ILE A 291 7.61 -9.85 9.30
CA ILE A 291 7.25 -9.08 8.10
C ILE A 291 7.49 -7.58 8.33
N TYR A 292 7.04 -7.04 9.45
CA TYR A 292 7.23 -5.62 9.74
C TYR A 292 8.68 -5.26 10.03
N GLN A 293 9.45 -6.12 10.69
CA GLN A 293 10.89 -5.92 10.84
C GLN A 293 11.59 -5.79 9.49
N GLN A 294 11.19 -6.61 8.52
CA GLN A 294 11.74 -6.54 7.17
C GLN A 294 11.33 -5.26 6.45
N MET A 295 10.07 -4.83 6.56
CA MET A 295 9.58 -3.60 5.96
C MET A 295 10.29 -2.36 6.52
N ASP A 296 10.42 -2.29 7.86
CA ASP A 296 11.13 -1.21 8.55
C ASP A 296 12.60 -1.14 8.09
N TYR A 297 13.26 -2.31 7.94
CA TYR A 297 14.63 -2.37 7.41
C TYR A 297 14.73 -1.87 5.97
N ASN A 298 13.81 -2.30 5.10
CA ASN A 298 13.80 -1.91 3.69
C ASN A 298 13.65 -0.40 3.51
N GLU A 299 12.88 0.28 4.38
CA GLU A 299 12.70 1.73 4.32
C GLU A 299 13.94 2.50 4.78
N VAL A 300 14.52 2.07 5.92
CA VAL A 300 15.71 2.74 6.48
C VAL A 300 16.91 2.61 5.55
N ASN A 301 17.07 1.46 4.89
CA ASN A 301 18.26 1.14 4.09
C ASN A 301 18.07 1.34 2.58
N ASN A 302 16.99 2.00 2.14
CA ASN A 302 16.67 2.21 0.73
C ASN A 302 16.74 0.90 -0.06
N SER A 303 15.67 0.14 -0.06
CA SER A 303 15.54 -1.13 -0.78
C SER A 303 16.23 -1.10 -2.16
N PRO A 304 17.01 -2.12 -2.54
CA PRO A 304 17.74 -2.17 -3.81
C PRO A 304 16.82 -2.39 -5.02
N THR A 305 15.55 -2.02 -4.92
CA THR A 305 14.56 -2.22 -5.97
C THR A 305 14.66 -1.15 -7.05
N THR A 306 14.44 -1.55 -8.30
CA THR A 306 14.39 -0.65 -9.45
C THR A 306 13.13 -0.92 -10.26
N ARG A 307 12.35 0.13 -10.56
CA ARG A 307 11.18 0.03 -11.42
C ARG A 307 11.52 0.18 -12.90
N GLY A 308 10.79 -0.52 -13.75
CA GLY A 308 11.00 -0.48 -15.20
C GLY A 308 10.06 -1.37 -16.00
N GLU A 309 10.46 -1.65 -17.22
CA GLU A 309 9.70 -2.43 -18.20
C GLU A 309 10.57 -3.49 -18.89
N PHE A 310 10.01 -4.66 -19.13
CA PHE A 310 10.58 -5.64 -20.05
C PHE A 310 10.06 -5.39 -21.45
N VAL A 311 10.96 -5.13 -22.37
CA VAL A 311 10.60 -4.84 -23.76
C VAL A 311 11.36 -5.73 -24.74
N TRP A 312 10.72 -6.06 -25.86
CA TRP A 312 11.41 -6.71 -26.97
C TRP A 312 12.43 -5.76 -27.57
N LYS A 313 13.65 -6.23 -27.80
CA LYS A 313 14.75 -5.45 -28.38
C LYS A 313 14.34 -4.87 -29.72
N ASN A 314 14.52 -3.57 -29.89
CA ASN A 314 14.13 -2.81 -31.08
C ASN A 314 12.61 -2.92 -31.44
N GLY A 315 11.75 -3.30 -30.50
CA GLY A 315 10.32 -3.50 -30.73
C GLY A 315 9.97 -4.76 -31.57
N VAL A 316 10.95 -5.60 -31.86
CA VAL A 316 10.74 -6.81 -32.66
C VAL A 316 10.28 -7.94 -31.76
N GLN A 317 9.04 -8.37 -31.92
CA GLN A 317 8.45 -9.46 -31.16
C GLN A 317 9.26 -10.76 -31.29
N ASP A 318 9.38 -11.52 -30.21
CA ASP A 318 10.16 -12.77 -30.13
C ASP A 318 11.68 -12.60 -30.33
N SER A 319 12.19 -11.38 -30.22
CA SER A 319 13.62 -11.09 -30.16
C SER A 319 14.16 -11.26 -28.73
N GLU A 320 15.32 -10.74 -28.47
CA GLU A 320 15.87 -10.61 -27.12
C GLU A 320 15.00 -9.67 -26.28
N VAL A 321 14.79 -9.96 -25.00
CA VAL A 321 14.13 -9.07 -24.05
C VAL A 321 15.18 -8.26 -23.29
N ILE A 322 14.97 -6.95 -23.23
CA ILE A 322 15.83 -6.04 -22.48
C ILE A 322 15.05 -5.37 -21.36
N TRP A 323 15.74 -5.05 -20.27
CA TRP A 323 15.22 -4.25 -19.17
C TRP A 323 15.46 -2.77 -19.42
N ILE A 324 14.41 -1.96 -19.31
CA ILE A 324 14.49 -0.50 -19.39
C ILE A 324 14.02 0.08 -18.04
N PRO A 325 14.93 0.69 -17.24
CA PRO A 325 14.54 1.37 -16.02
C PRO A 325 13.60 2.54 -16.34
N HIS A 326 12.48 2.61 -15.64
CA HIS A 326 11.49 3.66 -15.80
C HIS A 326 10.73 3.88 -14.49
N ARG A 327 10.72 5.12 -13.98
CA ARG A 327 10.14 5.46 -12.67
C ARG A 327 8.66 5.06 -12.52
N LYS A 328 7.88 5.05 -13.61
CA LYS A 328 6.47 4.64 -13.65
C LYS A 328 6.29 3.24 -14.24
N GLY A 329 7.36 2.45 -14.29
CA GLY A 329 7.31 1.08 -14.77
C GLY A 329 6.42 0.21 -13.90
N LYS A 330 5.82 -0.79 -14.51
CA LYS A 330 4.90 -1.73 -13.84
C LYS A 330 5.61 -2.91 -13.17
N TRP A 331 6.88 -3.10 -13.47
CA TRP A 331 7.74 -4.10 -12.88
C TRP A 331 8.65 -3.50 -11.82
N GLU A 332 8.92 -4.25 -10.77
CA GLU A 332 9.94 -3.94 -9.78
C GLU A 332 10.91 -5.10 -9.67
N ILE A 333 12.22 -4.83 -9.77
CA ILE A 333 13.26 -5.86 -9.73
C ILE A 333 14.35 -5.50 -8.73
N THR A 334 14.97 -6.52 -8.14
CA THR A 334 16.14 -6.40 -7.24
C THR A 334 17.41 -6.95 -7.86
N TRP A 335 17.27 -7.77 -8.90
CA TRP A 335 18.40 -8.49 -9.48
C TRP A 335 18.19 -8.72 -10.98
N VAL A 336 19.27 -8.67 -11.72
CA VAL A 336 19.32 -8.91 -13.17
C VAL A 336 20.28 -10.07 -13.42
N PRO A 337 19.88 -11.10 -14.23
CA PRO A 337 20.78 -12.19 -14.56
C PRO A 337 21.99 -11.70 -15.35
N GLU A 338 23.14 -12.35 -15.17
CA GLU A 338 24.34 -12.05 -15.95
C GLU A 338 24.05 -12.17 -17.46
N VAL A 339 24.68 -11.31 -18.26
CA VAL A 339 24.44 -11.17 -19.73
C VAL A 339 24.53 -12.52 -20.44
N GLN A 340 25.50 -13.35 -20.08
CA GLN A 340 25.68 -14.68 -20.67
C GLN A 340 24.56 -15.71 -20.37
N ASN A 341 23.67 -15.39 -19.41
CA ASN A 341 22.56 -16.24 -19.01
C ASN A 341 21.21 -15.68 -19.44
N GLN A 342 21.18 -14.46 -19.97
CA GLN A 342 19.96 -13.81 -20.44
C GLN A 342 19.48 -14.42 -21.76
N ASN A 343 18.17 -14.50 -21.92
CA ASN A 343 17.50 -14.81 -23.19
C ASN A 343 17.97 -16.10 -23.89
N VAL A 344 18.44 -17.09 -23.15
CA VAL A 344 18.83 -18.38 -23.75
C VAL A 344 17.57 -19.17 -24.08
N ILE A 345 17.14 -19.06 -25.31
CA ILE A 345 15.96 -19.78 -25.84
C ILE A 345 16.42 -20.83 -26.83
N THR A 346 16.05 -22.09 -26.58
CA THR A 346 16.25 -23.17 -27.52
C THR A 346 14.97 -23.38 -28.32
N SER A 347 15.00 -23.09 -29.61
CA SER A 347 13.88 -23.36 -30.50
C SER A 347 13.98 -24.80 -31.06
N ARG A 348 12.90 -25.59 -30.95
CA ARG A 348 12.79 -26.91 -31.52
C ARG A 348 11.39 -27.12 -32.09
N TYR A 349 11.28 -27.40 -33.36
CA TYR A 349 9.99 -27.56 -34.07
C TYR A 349 9.03 -26.39 -33.83
N ASN A 350 9.50 -25.15 -33.98
CA ASN A 350 8.75 -23.92 -33.67
C ASN A 350 8.27 -23.77 -32.20
N LYS A 351 8.74 -24.63 -31.30
CA LYS A 351 8.49 -24.51 -29.86
C LYS A 351 9.68 -23.86 -29.21
N LYS A 352 9.37 -22.95 -28.29
CA LYS A 352 10.36 -22.18 -27.51
C LYS A 352 10.49 -22.79 -26.12
N PHE A 353 11.71 -22.88 -25.62
CA PHE A 353 12.04 -23.45 -24.32
C PHE A 353 12.90 -22.47 -23.53
N PRO A 354 12.75 -22.41 -22.20
CA PRO A 354 13.71 -21.69 -21.38
C PRO A 354 15.08 -22.37 -21.46
N GLY A 355 16.13 -21.61 -21.65
CA GLY A 355 17.49 -22.14 -21.76
C GLY A 355 18.02 -22.68 -20.43
N ARG A 356 17.67 -22.02 -19.32
CA ARG A 356 17.99 -22.40 -17.95
C ARG A 356 16.77 -22.22 -17.05
N SER A 357 16.13 -23.33 -16.71
CA SER A 357 14.94 -23.32 -15.86
C SER A 357 15.20 -23.84 -14.44
N ASP A 358 16.46 -24.09 -14.11
CA ASP A 358 16.89 -24.69 -12.85
C ASP A 358 17.24 -23.67 -11.75
N ALA A 359 17.61 -22.43 -12.11
CA ALA A 359 18.01 -21.39 -11.16
C ALA A 359 16.84 -20.51 -10.71
N LEU A 360 15.89 -20.24 -11.59
CA LEU A 360 14.79 -19.31 -11.38
C LEU A 360 13.45 -19.96 -11.70
N VAL A 361 12.42 -19.52 -11.00
CA VAL A 361 11.02 -19.89 -11.30
C VAL A 361 10.12 -18.70 -11.08
N ALA A 362 8.99 -18.69 -11.76
CA ALA A 362 7.97 -17.68 -11.56
C ALA A 362 6.66 -18.29 -11.08
N GLY A 363 5.92 -17.54 -10.26
CA GLY A 363 4.54 -17.82 -9.91
C GLY A 363 3.64 -16.71 -10.42
N CYS A 364 2.43 -17.03 -10.83
CA CYS A 364 1.52 -16.05 -11.42
C CYS A 364 0.08 -16.34 -11.04
N ASP A 365 -0.59 -15.30 -10.55
CA ASP A 365 -2.04 -15.23 -10.41
C ASP A 365 -2.60 -14.34 -11.53
N PRO A 366 -3.17 -14.94 -12.60
CA PRO A 366 -3.67 -14.17 -13.75
C PRO A 366 -5.11 -13.71 -13.57
N TYR A 367 -5.59 -12.80 -14.43
CA TYR A 367 -6.99 -12.48 -14.63
C TYR A 367 -7.40 -12.72 -16.09
N ASP A 368 -8.66 -13.08 -16.34
CA ASP A 368 -9.17 -13.37 -17.70
C ASP A 368 -10.19 -12.32 -18.21
N HIS A 369 -10.83 -11.55 -17.34
CA HIS A 369 -11.91 -10.64 -17.72
C HIS A 369 -11.54 -9.17 -17.50
N ASP A 370 -11.85 -8.33 -18.48
CA ASP A 370 -11.55 -6.89 -18.45
C ASP A 370 -12.41 -6.14 -17.43
N THR A 371 -13.60 -6.67 -17.10
CA THR A 371 -14.54 -6.09 -16.13
C THR A 371 -14.97 -7.10 -15.08
N THR A 372 -15.04 -6.66 -13.82
CA THR A 372 -15.60 -7.45 -12.71
C THR A 372 -17.02 -6.94 -12.39
N THR A 373 -17.95 -7.86 -12.13
CA THR A 373 -19.35 -7.55 -11.77
C THR A 373 -19.46 -6.83 -10.44
N ASP A 374 -18.48 -6.95 -9.53
CA ASP A 374 -18.58 -6.46 -8.15
C ASP A 374 -17.85 -5.12 -7.90
N GLY A 375 -17.33 -4.46 -8.94
CA GLY A 375 -16.60 -3.19 -8.78
C GLY A 375 -15.29 -3.29 -8.01
N ARG A 376 -14.95 -4.45 -7.44
CA ARG A 376 -13.65 -4.75 -6.79
C ARG A 376 -12.74 -5.39 -7.83
N ARG A 377 -11.74 -4.64 -8.27
CA ARG A 377 -10.76 -5.12 -9.24
C ARG A 377 -9.67 -5.90 -8.50
N SER A 378 -9.57 -7.22 -8.78
CA SER A 378 -8.38 -7.99 -8.45
C SER A 378 -7.29 -7.64 -9.45
N ASP A 379 -6.09 -7.38 -9.00
CA ASP A 379 -4.95 -7.11 -9.86
C ASP A 379 -4.35 -8.44 -10.35
N ALA A 380 -3.60 -8.41 -11.44
CA ALA A 380 -2.75 -9.54 -11.79
C ALA A 380 -1.44 -9.43 -11.03
N ALA A 381 -0.95 -10.55 -10.51
CA ALA A 381 0.30 -10.59 -9.79
C ALA A 381 1.23 -11.68 -10.33
N ALA A 382 2.53 -11.39 -10.36
CA ALA A 382 3.56 -12.36 -10.69
C ALA A 382 4.86 -12.06 -9.92
N HIS A 383 5.51 -13.12 -9.46
CA HIS A 383 6.78 -13.03 -8.76
C HIS A 383 7.79 -14.01 -9.34
N VAL A 384 9.04 -13.57 -9.47
CA VAL A 384 10.16 -14.45 -9.83
C VAL A 384 10.98 -14.72 -8.58
N PHE A 385 11.26 -15.99 -8.36
CA PHE A 385 12.03 -16.47 -7.22
C PHE A 385 13.32 -17.16 -7.68
N HIS A 386 14.44 -16.75 -7.07
CA HIS A 386 15.73 -17.38 -7.26
C HIS A 386 15.89 -18.55 -6.29
N LYS A 387 16.00 -19.76 -6.83
CA LYS A 387 16.22 -20.97 -6.03
C LYS A 387 17.57 -20.95 -5.32
N PHE A 388 17.76 -21.90 -4.42
CA PHE A 388 19.03 -22.05 -3.74
C PHE A 388 20.18 -22.25 -4.74
N ASN A 389 21.16 -21.37 -4.66
CA ASN A 389 22.38 -21.40 -5.46
C ASN A 389 23.54 -20.78 -4.69
N MET A 390 24.54 -21.58 -4.31
CA MET A 390 25.69 -21.11 -3.53
C MET A 390 26.56 -20.07 -4.27
N ALA A 391 26.44 -19.98 -5.58
CA ALA A 391 27.23 -19.04 -6.39
C ALA A 391 26.49 -17.72 -6.70
N SER A 392 25.28 -17.52 -6.16
CA SER A 392 24.48 -16.34 -6.44
C SER A 392 24.15 -15.55 -5.17
N ASP A 393 24.38 -14.25 -5.21
CA ASP A 393 24.00 -13.33 -4.12
C ASP A 393 22.47 -13.21 -3.96
N ALA A 394 21.71 -13.54 -5.02
CA ALA A 394 20.26 -13.52 -5.01
C ALA A 394 19.63 -14.87 -4.58
N SER A 395 20.46 -15.81 -4.06
CA SER A 395 19.98 -17.13 -3.63
C SER A 395 18.86 -17.04 -2.60
N MET A 396 17.78 -17.81 -2.83
CA MET A 396 16.60 -17.86 -1.97
C MET A 396 15.88 -16.51 -1.81
N GLN A 397 15.84 -15.69 -2.87
CA GLN A 397 15.21 -14.38 -2.85
C GLN A 397 14.16 -14.23 -3.96
N PHE A 398 13.14 -13.43 -3.69
CA PHE A 398 12.31 -12.86 -4.73
C PHE A 398 13.12 -11.78 -5.46
N VAL A 399 13.19 -11.85 -6.78
CA VAL A 399 14.01 -10.96 -7.61
C VAL A 399 13.21 -10.06 -8.53
N CYS A 400 11.92 -10.33 -8.68
CA CYS A 400 11.03 -9.54 -9.54
C CYS A 400 9.60 -9.62 -9.05
N GLU A 401 8.91 -8.48 -9.05
CA GLU A 401 7.50 -8.32 -8.70
C GLU A 401 6.74 -7.61 -9.82
N TYR A 402 5.52 -8.09 -10.08
CA TYR A 402 4.53 -7.43 -10.91
C TYR A 402 3.19 -7.42 -10.19
N ILE A 403 2.63 -6.26 -9.96
CA ILE A 403 1.28 -6.09 -9.44
C ILE A 403 0.64 -4.96 -10.25
N ASN A 404 -0.20 -5.32 -11.20
CA ASN A 404 -0.85 -4.35 -12.08
C ASN A 404 -2.04 -4.97 -12.81
N ARG A 405 -2.98 -4.14 -13.27
CA ARG A 405 -4.10 -4.57 -14.10
C ARG A 405 -4.17 -3.75 -15.37
N PRO A 406 -3.51 -4.17 -16.46
CA PRO A 406 -3.68 -3.50 -17.74
C PRO A 406 -5.12 -3.65 -18.27
N PRO A 407 -5.56 -2.75 -19.18
CA PRO A 407 -6.93 -2.73 -19.66
C PRO A 407 -7.34 -3.98 -20.46
N LYS A 408 -6.36 -4.75 -20.97
CA LYS A 408 -6.59 -6.02 -21.67
C LYS A 408 -5.71 -7.11 -21.08
N ALA A 409 -6.28 -8.29 -20.83
CA ALA A 409 -5.56 -9.42 -20.27
C ALA A 409 -4.39 -9.90 -21.17
N GLU A 410 -4.51 -9.75 -22.49
CA GLU A 410 -3.46 -10.12 -23.45
C GLU A 410 -2.17 -9.30 -23.27
N ILE A 411 -2.27 -8.04 -22.83
CA ILE A 411 -1.10 -7.19 -22.51
C ILE A 411 -0.33 -7.81 -21.35
N PHE A 412 -1.06 -8.24 -20.32
CA PHE A 412 -0.49 -8.94 -19.18
C PHE A 412 0.16 -10.27 -19.59
N TYR A 413 -0.51 -11.08 -20.41
CA TYR A 413 0.05 -12.35 -20.85
C TYR A 413 1.35 -12.19 -21.65
N GLU A 414 1.41 -11.16 -22.51
CA GLU A 414 2.65 -10.84 -23.25
C GLU A 414 3.77 -10.37 -22.32
N ASP A 415 3.43 -9.62 -21.25
CA ASP A 415 4.39 -9.22 -20.23
C ASP A 415 4.95 -10.43 -19.47
N MET A 416 4.11 -11.44 -19.18
CA MET A 416 4.57 -12.68 -18.57
C MET A 416 5.53 -13.44 -19.47
N ILE A 417 5.28 -13.48 -20.80
CA ILE A 417 6.22 -14.08 -21.77
C ILE A 417 7.56 -13.35 -21.74
N LYS A 418 7.56 -12.02 -21.78
CA LYS A 418 8.80 -11.23 -21.74
C LYS A 418 9.59 -11.50 -20.46
N MET A 419 8.94 -11.50 -19.31
CA MET A 419 9.55 -11.82 -18.02
C MET A 419 10.17 -13.22 -18.03
N CYS A 420 9.42 -14.23 -18.49
CA CYS A 420 9.90 -15.60 -18.58
C CYS A 420 11.11 -15.74 -19.53
N VAL A 421 11.12 -15.00 -20.64
CA VAL A 421 12.23 -14.97 -21.57
C VAL A 421 13.45 -14.29 -20.95
N PHE A 422 13.26 -13.13 -20.29
CA PHE A 422 14.34 -12.37 -19.66
C PHE A 422 15.07 -13.18 -18.58
N TYR A 423 14.30 -13.82 -17.69
CA TYR A 423 14.85 -14.65 -16.61
C TYR A 423 15.13 -16.09 -17.04
N SER A 424 14.80 -16.47 -18.28
CA SER A 424 14.93 -17.85 -18.80
C SER A 424 14.33 -18.89 -17.86
N CYS A 425 13.15 -18.64 -17.30
CA CYS A 425 12.52 -19.46 -16.28
C CYS A 425 11.13 -19.99 -16.69
N GLN A 426 10.71 -21.09 -16.07
CA GLN A 426 9.33 -21.55 -16.17
C GLN A 426 8.43 -20.80 -15.18
N ILE A 427 7.13 -20.73 -15.52
CA ILE A 427 6.10 -20.08 -14.74
C ILE A 427 5.03 -21.07 -14.29
N LEU A 428 4.72 -21.09 -13.00
CA LEU A 428 3.58 -21.83 -12.45
C LEU A 428 2.39 -20.87 -12.33
N VAL A 429 1.31 -21.20 -13.00
CA VAL A 429 0.12 -20.36 -13.14
C VAL A 429 -1.06 -21.00 -12.42
N GLU A 430 -1.93 -20.20 -11.80
CA GLU A 430 -3.23 -20.69 -11.37
C GLU A 430 -4.10 -20.99 -12.60
N ASN A 431 -4.45 -22.26 -12.81
CA ASN A 431 -5.06 -22.72 -14.07
C ASN A 431 -6.60 -22.63 -14.11
N ASN A 432 -7.22 -22.04 -13.12
CA ASN A 432 -8.66 -21.73 -13.16
C ASN A 432 -8.98 -20.71 -14.27
N LYS A 433 -8.00 -19.95 -14.69
CA LYS A 433 -8.07 -18.91 -15.73
C LYS A 433 -7.31 -19.40 -16.96
N VAL A 434 -8.04 -19.91 -17.94
CA VAL A 434 -7.50 -20.66 -19.09
C VAL A 434 -6.86 -19.72 -20.14
N GLY A 435 -7.16 -18.43 -20.12
CA GLY A 435 -6.74 -17.45 -21.14
C GLY A 435 -5.22 -17.40 -21.30
N ILE A 436 -4.48 -17.30 -20.20
CA ILE A 436 -3.01 -17.26 -20.22
C ILE A 436 -2.38 -18.54 -20.81
N LEU A 437 -2.94 -19.72 -20.50
CA LEU A 437 -2.42 -21.00 -21.01
C LEU A 437 -2.55 -21.08 -22.53
N LYS A 438 -3.72 -20.71 -23.07
CA LYS A 438 -3.96 -20.64 -24.51
C LYS A 438 -3.10 -19.60 -25.20
N TYR A 439 -2.89 -18.44 -24.54
CA TYR A 439 -2.03 -17.39 -25.09
C TYR A 439 -0.58 -17.88 -25.24
N PHE A 440 -0.02 -18.51 -24.21
CA PHE A 440 1.32 -19.09 -24.26
C PHE A 440 1.43 -20.17 -25.33
N GLU A 441 0.42 -21.01 -25.50
CA GLU A 441 0.37 -22.03 -26.54
C GLU A 441 0.36 -21.41 -27.95
N ASN A 442 -0.53 -20.44 -28.20
CA ASN A 442 -0.65 -19.75 -29.49
C ASN A 442 0.63 -19.00 -29.87
N ARG A 443 1.34 -18.44 -28.87
CA ARG A 443 2.61 -17.75 -29.04
C ARG A 443 3.82 -18.70 -29.17
N GLY A 444 3.63 -20.02 -29.01
CA GLY A 444 4.69 -21.02 -29.08
C GLY A 444 5.55 -21.14 -27.81
N TYR A 445 5.08 -20.56 -26.68
CA TYR A 445 5.78 -20.56 -25.38
C TYR A 445 5.22 -21.60 -24.40
N TYR A 446 4.48 -22.59 -24.87
CA TYR A 446 3.83 -23.61 -24.00
C TYR A 446 4.80 -24.30 -23.05
N GLU A 447 6.06 -24.50 -23.44
CA GLU A 447 7.08 -25.16 -22.64
C GLU A 447 7.63 -24.30 -21.48
N TYR A 448 7.30 -23.01 -21.48
CA TYR A 448 7.56 -22.14 -20.33
C TYR A 448 6.55 -22.34 -19.21
N LEU A 449 5.37 -22.90 -19.50
CA LEU A 449 4.40 -23.26 -18.47
C LEU A 449 4.87 -24.48 -17.68
N MET A 450 4.82 -24.37 -16.36
CA MET A 450 5.20 -25.47 -15.47
C MET A 450 4.04 -26.45 -15.30
N ASP A 451 4.35 -27.75 -15.21
CA ASP A 451 3.38 -28.77 -14.80
C ASP A 451 3.10 -28.64 -13.29
N ARG A 452 1.91 -29.06 -12.86
CA ARG A 452 1.52 -29.07 -11.45
C ARG A 452 2.58 -29.79 -10.60
N PRO A 453 3.04 -29.21 -9.47
CA PRO A 453 3.99 -29.84 -8.56
C PRO A 453 3.39 -31.11 -7.92
N ASP A 454 4.19 -32.18 -7.83
CA ASP A 454 3.73 -33.50 -7.35
C ASP A 454 3.18 -33.47 -5.91
N MET A 455 3.74 -32.64 -5.06
CA MET A 455 3.32 -32.45 -3.65
C MET A 455 1.90 -31.90 -3.49
N THR A 456 1.37 -31.27 -4.51
CA THR A 456 0.00 -30.71 -4.49
C THR A 456 -1.05 -31.68 -5.03
N HIS A 457 -0.62 -32.88 -5.47
CA HIS A 457 -1.53 -33.90 -5.92
C HIS A 457 -2.08 -34.71 -4.75
N THR A 458 -3.39 -34.94 -4.75
CA THR A 458 -4.01 -35.97 -3.92
C THR A 458 -3.63 -37.36 -4.45
N GLU A 459 -3.68 -38.40 -3.63
CA GLU A 459 -3.39 -39.80 -4.06
C GLU A 459 -4.19 -40.21 -5.29
N TRP A 460 -5.41 -39.71 -5.39
CA TRP A 460 -6.34 -39.97 -6.50
C TRP A 460 -5.92 -39.33 -7.83
N SER A 461 -5.15 -38.25 -7.80
CA SER A 461 -4.73 -37.49 -9.00
C SER A 461 -3.33 -37.87 -9.50
N ARG A 462 -2.56 -38.64 -8.74
CA ARG A 462 -1.16 -39.00 -9.05
C ARG A 462 -0.97 -39.84 -10.34
N GLY A 463 -2.02 -40.41 -10.89
CA GLY A 463 -1.97 -41.19 -12.14
C GLY A 463 -2.54 -40.48 -13.36
N ARG A 464 -3.03 -39.26 -13.25
CA ARG A 464 -3.63 -38.50 -14.35
C ARG A 464 -2.60 -37.73 -15.18
N GLN A 465 -2.97 -37.44 -16.42
CA GLN A 465 -2.18 -36.69 -17.40
C GLN A 465 -1.64 -35.38 -16.77
N LYS A 466 -0.36 -35.10 -16.98
CA LYS A 466 0.28 -33.86 -16.50
C LYS A 466 -0.44 -32.66 -17.09
N THR A 467 -1.04 -31.85 -16.23
CA THR A 467 -1.70 -30.60 -16.60
C THR A 467 -0.79 -29.43 -16.28
N LYS A 468 -0.79 -28.41 -17.14
CA LYS A 468 -0.09 -27.16 -16.91
C LYS A 468 -0.81 -26.35 -15.82
N GLY A 469 -0.01 -25.72 -14.95
CA GLY A 469 -0.53 -24.89 -13.85
C GLY A 469 -1.08 -25.71 -12.68
N ILE A 470 -1.65 -25.03 -11.71
CA ILE A 470 -2.21 -25.57 -10.47
C ILE A 470 -3.64 -25.07 -10.29
N PRO A 471 -4.60 -25.90 -9.83
CA PRO A 471 -5.95 -25.41 -9.56
C PRO A 471 -5.95 -24.48 -8.35
N GLY A 472 -6.69 -23.35 -8.46
CA GLY A 472 -6.84 -22.38 -7.38
C GLY A 472 -7.80 -22.79 -6.26
N SER A 473 -8.43 -23.98 -6.37
CA SER A 473 -9.37 -24.50 -5.38
C SER A 473 -8.93 -25.86 -4.86
N GLY A 474 -9.17 -26.09 -3.59
CA GLY A 474 -8.85 -27.35 -2.89
C GLY A 474 -8.02 -27.10 -1.64
N ALA A 475 -8.49 -27.60 -0.50
CA ALA A 475 -7.86 -27.39 0.81
C ALA A 475 -6.36 -27.77 0.81
N ALA A 476 -5.97 -28.85 0.12
CA ALA A 476 -4.58 -29.27 0.04
C ALA A 476 -3.67 -28.26 -0.67
N VAL A 477 -4.17 -27.60 -1.73
CA VAL A 477 -3.42 -26.57 -2.45
C VAL A 477 -3.31 -25.30 -1.62
N ILE A 478 -4.41 -24.88 -1.02
CA ILE A 478 -4.48 -23.68 -0.17
C ILE A 478 -3.52 -23.81 1.03
N ASN A 479 -3.55 -24.96 1.71
CA ASN A 479 -2.66 -25.23 2.83
C ASN A 479 -1.18 -25.28 2.38
N ALA A 480 -0.87 -25.91 1.25
CA ALA A 480 0.50 -25.95 0.73
C ALA A 480 1.02 -24.56 0.36
N GLN A 481 0.16 -23.68 -0.19
CA GLN A 481 0.50 -22.27 -0.46
C GLN A 481 0.81 -21.51 0.83
N ALA A 482 -0.06 -21.63 1.83
CA ALA A 482 0.11 -20.98 3.12
C ALA A 482 1.38 -21.47 3.85
N GLU A 483 1.61 -22.79 3.86
CA GLU A 483 2.81 -23.39 4.47
C GLU A 483 4.10 -22.96 3.78
N ALA A 484 4.10 -22.85 2.45
CA ALA A 484 5.25 -22.39 1.69
C ALA A 484 5.63 -20.93 2.06
N ILE A 485 4.63 -20.05 2.18
CA ILE A 485 4.86 -18.65 2.61
C ILE A 485 5.34 -18.62 4.07
N ALA A 486 4.67 -19.33 4.97
CA ALA A 486 5.01 -19.35 6.40
C ALA A 486 6.45 -19.82 6.63
N THR A 487 6.87 -20.89 5.93
CA THR A 487 8.24 -21.40 5.97
C THR A 487 9.24 -20.37 5.44
N TYR A 488 8.93 -19.74 4.32
CA TYR A 488 9.80 -18.71 3.75
C TYR A 488 9.95 -17.48 4.68
N ILE A 489 8.85 -17.03 5.29
CA ILE A 489 8.90 -15.93 6.26
C ILE A 489 9.77 -16.31 7.45
N TYR A 490 9.61 -17.51 7.98
CA TYR A 490 10.40 -17.98 9.12
C TYR A 490 11.90 -18.02 8.81
N ASP A 491 12.30 -18.47 7.61
CA ASP A 491 13.70 -18.69 7.25
C ASP A 491 14.38 -17.42 6.69
N HIS A 492 13.64 -16.55 5.97
CA HIS A 492 14.23 -15.53 5.08
C HIS A 492 13.65 -14.12 5.24
N VAL A 493 12.73 -13.87 6.19
CA VAL A 493 12.12 -12.55 6.41
C VAL A 493 12.33 -12.10 7.84
N GLY A 494 12.62 -10.82 8.03
CA GLY A 494 12.83 -10.23 9.36
C GLY A 494 14.15 -10.66 10.00
N TYR A 495 14.25 -10.45 11.30
CA TYR A 495 15.50 -10.71 12.03
C TYR A 495 15.63 -12.20 12.36
N ASN A 496 16.70 -12.81 11.93
CA ASN A 496 17.00 -14.19 12.29
C ASN A 496 17.82 -14.21 13.58
N ALA A 497 17.22 -14.70 14.66
CA ALA A 497 17.87 -14.76 15.98
C ALA A 497 19.12 -15.66 16.01
N SER A 498 19.22 -16.62 15.09
CA SER A 498 20.35 -17.58 15.03
C SER A 498 21.57 -17.02 14.32
N THR A 499 21.37 -16.24 13.25
CA THR A 499 22.46 -15.70 12.44
C THR A 499 22.77 -14.24 12.75
N GLY A 500 21.89 -13.52 13.43
CA GLY A 500 21.99 -12.08 13.66
C GLY A 500 21.77 -11.23 12.42
N GLU A 501 21.39 -11.83 11.30
CA GLU A 501 21.17 -11.16 10.02
C GLU A 501 19.68 -10.92 9.78
N ILE A 502 19.39 -9.86 9.02
CA ILE A 502 18.03 -9.58 8.54
C ILE A 502 17.80 -10.25 7.19
N GLY A 503 16.56 -10.62 6.94
CA GLY A 503 16.14 -11.24 5.68
C GLY A 503 16.31 -10.31 4.46
N ARG A 504 16.17 -10.89 3.26
CA ARG A 504 16.40 -10.20 1.99
C ARG A 504 15.15 -10.20 1.10
N CYS A 505 13.98 -10.00 1.70
CA CYS A 505 12.74 -9.77 0.96
C CYS A 505 12.52 -8.26 0.82
N TYR A 506 12.75 -7.71 -0.37
CA TYR A 506 12.80 -6.26 -0.59
C TYR A 506 11.52 -5.65 -1.14
N PHE A 507 10.50 -6.45 -1.47
CA PHE A 507 9.24 -5.99 -2.05
C PHE A 507 8.22 -5.68 -0.94
N ASN A 508 8.09 -4.39 -0.58
CA ASN A 508 7.19 -3.97 0.49
C ASN A 508 5.72 -4.21 0.15
N THR A 509 5.34 -4.21 -1.13
CA THR A 509 3.98 -4.53 -1.58
C THR A 509 3.64 -6.00 -1.26
N LEU A 510 4.57 -6.92 -1.53
CA LEU A 510 4.43 -8.33 -1.17
C LEU A 510 4.34 -8.54 0.34
N LEU A 511 5.23 -7.88 1.10
CA LEU A 511 5.25 -7.96 2.57
C LEU A 511 3.94 -7.41 3.19
N ASP A 512 3.42 -6.30 2.68
CA ASP A 512 2.14 -5.74 3.13
C ASP A 512 0.97 -6.70 2.81
N ASP A 513 0.98 -7.34 1.65
CA ASP A 513 -0.04 -8.33 1.27
C ASP A 513 0.00 -9.56 2.20
N TRP A 514 1.19 -10.10 2.49
CA TRP A 514 1.36 -11.18 3.46
C TRP A 514 0.90 -10.79 4.87
N SER A 515 1.17 -9.55 5.30
CA SER A 515 0.77 -9.08 6.64
C SER A 515 -0.74 -9.06 6.86
N ARG A 516 -1.51 -9.08 5.78
CA ARG A 516 -2.97 -9.02 5.77
C ARG A 516 -3.64 -10.35 5.38
N PHE A 517 -2.86 -11.35 5.04
CA PHE A 517 -3.36 -12.58 4.45
C PHE A 517 -4.31 -13.34 5.38
N GLU A 518 -5.51 -13.61 4.88
CA GLU A 518 -6.54 -14.43 5.52
C GLU A 518 -6.85 -15.62 4.63
N ILE A 519 -6.77 -16.82 5.18
CA ILE A 519 -6.92 -18.06 4.41
C ILE A 519 -8.32 -18.21 3.80
N ASP A 520 -9.35 -17.77 4.54
CA ASP A 520 -10.76 -17.83 4.11
C ASP A 520 -11.10 -16.80 3.02
N ASN A 521 -10.33 -15.71 2.93
CA ASN A 521 -10.52 -14.61 1.99
C ASN A 521 -9.36 -14.48 1.00
N ARG A 522 -8.61 -15.55 0.75
CA ARG A 522 -7.35 -15.55 0.01
C ARG A 522 -7.41 -14.86 -1.37
N THR A 523 -8.57 -14.88 -2.03
CA THR A 523 -8.77 -14.26 -3.36
C THR A 523 -8.64 -12.74 -3.39
N LYS A 524 -8.42 -12.11 -2.23
CA LYS A 524 -8.13 -10.67 -2.11
C LYS A 524 -6.62 -10.35 -2.11
N TYR A 525 -5.78 -11.39 -2.09
CA TYR A 525 -4.33 -11.28 -1.86
C TYR A 525 -3.55 -11.83 -3.06
N ASP A 526 -3.59 -11.10 -4.16
CA ASP A 526 -3.03 -11.54 -5.45
C ASP A 526 -1.50 -11.73 -5.37
N ALA A 527 -0.79 -10.88 -4.61
CA ALA A 527 0.65 -11.02 -4.39
C ALA A 527 0.99 -12.25 -3.55
N SER A 528 0.18 -12.56 -2.53
CA SER A 528 0.35 -13.78 -1.73
C SER A 528 0.14 -15.05 -2.56
N ILE A 529 -0.86 -15.06 -3.44
CA ILE A 529 -1.11 -16.21 -4.32
C ILE A 529 0.08 -16.40 -5.27
N SER A 530 0.47 -15.36 -6.00
CA SER A 530 1.56 -15.47 -7.00
C SER A 530 2.90 -15.81 -6.36
N SER A 531 3.24 -15.24 -5.20
CA SER A 531 4.48 -15.58 -4.48
C SER A 531 4.48 -17.01 -3.95
N SER A 532 3.34 -17.49 -3.42
CA SER A 532 3.19 -18.89 -3.00
C SER A 532 3.42 -19.86 -4.14
N LEU A 533 2.92 -19.54 -5.34
CA LEU A 533 3.13 -20.34 -6.54
C LEU A 533 4.61 -20.39 -6.93
N ALA A 534 5.34 -19.28 -6.82
CA ALA A 534 6.78 -19.26 -7.06
C ALA A 534 7.54 -20.13 -6.05
N LEU A 535 7.16 -20.08 -4.76
CA LEU A 535 7.75 -20.91 -3.71
C LEU A 535 7.45 -22.41 -3.94
N LEU A 536 6.22 -22.79 -4.27
CA LEU A 536 5.87 -24.18 -4.61
C LEU A 536 6.63 -24.66 -5.85
N ALA A 537 6.77 -23.81 -6.87
CA ALA A 537 7.53 -24.10 -8.07
C ALA A 537 9.03 -24.29 -7.78
N SER A 538 9.57 -23.57 -6.79
CA SER A 538 10.98 -23.65 -6.43
C SER A 538 11.41 -25.00 -5.87
N GLN A 539 10.48 -25.75 -5.27
CA GLN A 539 10.73 -27.07 -4.70
C GLN A 539 10.93 -28.16 -5.77
N LYS A 540 10.56 -27.87 -7.02
CA LYS A 540 10.77 -28.78 -8.13
C LYS A 540 12.16 -28.58 -8.73
N TYR A 541 13.10 -29.46 -8.39
CA TYR A 541 14.39 -29.51 -9.08
C TYR A 541 14.23 -30.26 -10.40
N ILE A 542 14.57 -29.60 -11.50
CA ILE A 542 14.68 -30.24 -12.79
C ILE A 542 15.98 -31.05 -12.74
N LYS A 543 15.87 -32.38 -12.66
CA LYS A 543 17.03 -33.22 -12.86
C LYS A 543 17.56 -32.90 -14.24
N PRO A 544 18.86 -32.51 -14.40
CA PRO A 544 19.43 -32.29 -15.71
C PRO A 544 19.19 -33.57 -16.51
N LYS A 545 18.55 -33.44 -17.68
CA LYS A 545 18.47 -34.56 -18.59
C LYS A 545 19.93 -34.99 -18.77
N LYS A 546 20.29 -36.18 -18.28
CA LYS A 546 21.56 -36.80 -18.67
C LYS A 546 21.59 -36.64 -20.18
N GLU A 547 22.59 -35.93 -20.72
CA GLU A 547 22.85 -36.02 -22.16
C GLU A 547 22.81 -37.49 -22.47
N ILE A 548 21.81 -37.92 -23.20
CA ILE A 548 21.83 -39.22 -23.79
C ILE A 548 22.93 -39.05 -24.82
N LYS A 549 24.17 -39.38 -24.43
CA LYS A 549 25.25 -39.57 -25.38
C LYS A 549 24.61 -40.45 -26.44
N ALA A 550 24.54 -39.94 -27.65
CA ALA A 550 23.89 -40.58 -28.77
C ALA A 550 24.26 -42.07 -28.67
N SER A 551 23.26 -42.89 -28.38
CA SER A 551 23.49 -44.32 -28.26
C SER A 551 24.24 -44.71 -29.51
N SER A 552 25.42 -45.32 -29.33
CA SER A 552 26.26 -45.79 -30.42
C SER A 552 25.37 -46.37 -31.51
N PRO A 553 25.58 -46.02 -32.77
CA PRO A 553 24.70 -46.44 -33.84
C PRO A 553 24.62 -47.95 -33.81
N PHE A 554 23.41 -48.49 -33.73
CA PHE A 554 23.23 -49.91 -33.81
C PHE A 554 23.71 -50.39 -35.18
N VAL A 555 24.82 -51.10 -35.21
CA VAL A 555 25.28 -51.74 -36.43
C VAL A 555 24.40 -52.97 -36.67
N LYS A 556 23.64 -52.91 -37.75
CA LYS A 556 22.87 -54.07 -38.22
C LYS A 556 23.82 -55.07 -38.91
N LYS A 557 24.08 -56.18 -38.26
CA LYS A 557 24.84 -57.29 -38.93
C LYS A 557 23.85 -58.16 -39.65
N TYR A 558 24.02 -58.27 -40.95
CA TYR A 558 23.27 -59.18 -41.77
C TYR A 558 24.08 -60.52 -41.89
N ASN A 559 23.41 -61.64 -41.78
CA ASN A 559 24.00 -62.95 -42.15
C ASN A 559 23.87 -63.16 -43.65
N ASN A 560 24.53 -64.17 -44.20
CA ASN A 560 24.52 -64.50 -45.61
C ASN A 560 23.13 -64.79 -46.22
N LYS A 561 22.05 -64.76 -45.44
CA LYS A 561 20.66 -64.93 -45.86
C LYS A 561 19.84 -63.63 -45.78
N GLY A 562 20.46 -62.48 -45.51
CA GLY A 562 19.80 -61.16 -45.50
C GLY A 562 18.86 -60.90 -44.31
N MET A 563 18.81 -61.76 -43.29
CA MET A 563 17.95 -61.57 -42.11
C MET A 563 18.71 -61.03 -40.92
N TYR A 564 18.01 -60.21 -40.08
CA TYR A 564 18.48 -59.70 -38.81
C TYR A 564 18.86 -60.83 -37.85
N SER A 565 20.10 -60.86 -37.41
CA SER A 565 20.53 -61.85 -36.45
C SER A 565 20.63 -61.40 -35.02
N LYS A 566 21.06 -60.17 -34.75
CA LYS A 566 21.17 -59.62 -33.37
C LYS A 566 21.37 -58.12 -33.36
N ARG A 567 20.82 -57.45 -32.36
CA ARG A 567 21.21 -56.06 -31.97
C ARG A 567 22.50 -56.14 -31.14
N ILE A 568 23.58 -55.59 -31.62
CA ILE A 568 24.82 -55.47 -30.84
C ILE A 568 24.96 -53.99 -30.41
N ARG A 569 25.14 -53.76 -29.10
CA ARG A 569 25.60 -52.50 -28.57
C ARG A 569 27.10 -52.40 -28.86
N VAL A 570 27.52 -51.43 -29.61
CA VAL A 570 28.94 -51.07 -29.75
C VAL A 570 29.24 -50.00 -28.74
#